data_fdcd158bffaed0c7652df3b6b1bb5668
#
_entry.id   fdcd158bffaed0c7652df3b6b1bb5668
#
_cell.length_a   1.000
_cell.length_b   1.000
_cell.length_c   1.000
_cell.angle_alpha   90.00
_cell.angle_beta   90.00
_cell.angle_gamma   90.00
#
_symmetry.space_group_name_H-M   'P 1'
#
loop_
_entity.id
_entity.type
_entity.pdbx_description
1 polymer ?
#
loop_
_entity_poly.entity_id
_entity_poly.type
_entity_poly.pdbx_seq_one_letter_code
_entity_poly.pdbx_strand_id
1 'polypeptide(L)'
;CTDYIQEIENKLGIPTMGRVERFPKIFEYLMKLSIERPITLFIDEFQEFFKVNKSVYSDMQRIWDMYHTKAHINLIVCGSIFSMMTKIFKDKKEPLYNRQTRFMSIKPFTPAVLKEIMAEYNPNYTAEDLLALYSFTGGVAKYVQLLVDAGATTKTKMLNHIIKADSVFL
;
A
#
# COMPACT_ATOMS: atom_id res chain seq x y z
N CYS A 1 19.76 -1.77 -3.52
CA CYS A 1 19.70 -2.53 -2.24
C CYS A 1 20.53 -1.87 -1.15
N THR A 2 21.68 -1.29 -1.47
CA THR A 2 22.61 -0.71 -0.46
C THR A 2 21.94 0.39 0.38
N ASP A 3 21.17 1.29 -0.25
CA ASP A 3 20.51 2.41 0.44
C ASP A 3 19.45 1.92 1.44
N TYR A 4 18.69 0.88 1.09
CA TYR A 4 17.69 0.27 2.00
C TYR A 4 18.33 -0.41 3.20
N ILE A 5 19.51 -1.02 3.04
CA ILE A 5 20.23 -1.66 4.14
C ILE A 5 20.65 -0.61 5.15
N GLN A 6 21.24 0.48 4.68
CA GLN A 6 21.70 1.57 5.54
C GLN A 6 20.53 2.23 6.30
N GLU A 7 19.38 2.37 5.65
CA GLU A 7 18.18 2.87 6.30
C GLU A 7 17.62 1.90 7.35
N ILE A 8 17.60 0.60 7.07
CA ILE A 8 17.19 -0.44 8.01
C ILE A 8 18.12 -0.48 9.21
N GLU A 9 19.44 -0.44 9.01
CA GLU A 9 20.44 -0.42 10.06
C GLU A 9 20.27 0.80 10.97
N ASN A 10 20.09 1.98 10.38
CA ASN A 10 19.88 3.22 11.13
C ASN A 10 18.56 3.19 11.93
N LYS A 11 17.47 2.77 11.34
CA LYS A 11 16.15 2.72 12.01
C LYS A 11 16.09 1.65 13.11
N LEU A 12 16.74 0.54 12.90
CA LEU A 12 16.71 -0.58 13.86
C LEU A 12 17.86 -0.55 14.87
N GLY A 13 18.86 0.33 14.70
CA GLY A 13 20.03 0.40 15.58
C GLY A 13 20.84 -0.89 15.58
N ILE A 14 20.95 -1.56 14.43
CA ILE A 14 21.64 -2.84 14.27
C ILE A 14 22.99 -2.66 13.59
N PRO A 15 23.99 -3.53 13.89
CA PRO A 15 25.28 -3.46 13.23
C PRO A 15 25.17 -3.81 11.74
N THR A 16 26.10 -3.28 10.97
CA THR A 16 26.16 -3.43 9.51
C THR A 16 26.02 -4.88 9.05
N MET A 17 25.01 -5.14 8.24
CA MET A 17 24.75 -6.46 7.65
C MET A 17 25.79 -6.87 6.59
N GLY A 18 26.76 -6.02 6.31
CA GLY A 18 27.67 -6.19 5.19
C GLY A 18 26.99 -5.97 3.84
N ARG A 19 27.68 -6.31 2.76
CA ARG A 19 27.16 -6.13 1.39
C ARG A 19 26.08 -7.18 1.07
N VAL A 20 24.81 -6.82 1.21
CA VAL A 20 23.68 -7.69 0.88
C VAL A 20 23.13 -7.32 -0.49
N GLU A 21 23.28 -8.20 -1.45
CA GLU A 21 22.90 -7.95 -2.86
C GLU A 21 21.47 -8.38 -3.20
N ARG A 22 20.83 -9.18 -2.33
CA ARG A 22 19.53 -9.80 -2.64
C ARG A 22 18.52 -9.61 -1.51
N PHE A 23 17.33 -9.17 -1.87
CA PHE A 23 16.21 -8.98 -0.93
C PHE A 23 15.92 -10.20 -0.03
N PRO A 24 15.93 -11.47 -0.50
CA PRO A 24 15.67 -12.61 0.39
C PRO A 24 16.61 -12.71 1.59
N LYS A 25 17.86 -12.27 1.47
CA LYS A 25 18.79 -12.23 2.61
C LYS A 25 18.42 -11.18 3.65
N ILE A 26 17.94 -10.02 3.17
CA ILE A 26 17.41 -8.95 4.05
C ILE A 26 16.19 -9.48 4.79
N PHE A 27 15.27 -10.12 4.07
CA PHE A 27 14.07 -10.69 4.64
C PHE A 27 14.38 -11.77 5.69
N GLU A 28 15.31 -12.68 5.39
CA GLU A 28 15.74 -13.71 6.34
C GLU A 28 16.34 -13.09 7.61
N TYR A 29 17.16 -12.06 7.46
CA TYR A 29 17.74 -11.35 8.60
C TYR A 29 16.66 -10.70 9.47
N LEU A 30 15.68 -10.02 8.87
CA LEU A 30 14.56 -9.40 9.60
C LEU A 30 13.68 -10.45 10.29
N MET A 31 13.46 -11.60 9.67
CA MET A 31 12.76 -12.72 10.29
C MET A 31 13.49 -13.24 11.53
N LYS A 32 14.82 -13.42 11.47
CA LYS A 32 15.64 -13.83 12.61
C LYS A 32 15.63 -12.78 13.72
N LEU A 33 15.81 -11.51 13.37
CA LEU A 33 15.81 -10.40 14.32
C LEU A 33 14.45 -10.26 15.02
N SER A 34 13.36 -10.56 14.30
CA SER A 34 12.00 -10.49 14.86
C SER A 34 11.70 -11.59 15.89
N ILE A 35 12.56 -12.58 16.08
CA ILE A 35 12.43 -13.55 17.18
C ILE A 35 12.66 -12.87 18.53
N GLU A 36 13.58 -11.89 18.56
CA GLU A 36 13.98 -11.21 19.79
C GLU A 36 13.17 -9.94 20.05
N ARG A 37 12.68 -9.28 18.99
CA ARG A 37 11.89 -8.04 19.08
C ARG A 37 10.85 -7.92 17.98
N PRO A 38 9.64 -7.38 18.25
CA PRO A 38 8.61 -7.21 17.23
C PRO A 38 9.08 -6.26 16.10
N ILE A 39 8.82 -6.65 14.85
CA ILE A 39 9.13 -5.85 13.66
C ILE A 39 7.89 -5.74 12.80
N THR A 40 7.58 -4.54 12.30
CA THR A 40 6.65 -4.35 11.20
C THR A 40 7.44 -4.04 9.94
N LEU A 41 7.30 -4.90 8.92
CA LEU A 41 7.86 -4.72 7.60
C LEU A 41 6.73 -4.41 6.60
N PHE A 42 6.81 -3.24 5.98
CA PHE A 42 5.90 -2.84 4.92
C PHE A 42 6.63 -2.87 3.58
N ILE A 43 6.04 -3.53 2.58
CA ILE A 43 6.59 -3.60 1.22
C ILE A 43 5.53 -3.12 0.25
N ASP A 44 5.81 -2.00 -0.40
CA ASP A 44 4.97 -1.44 -1.45
C ASP A 44 5.29 -2.05 -2.81
N GLU A 45 4.30 -2.03 -3.72
CA GLU A 45 4.37 -2.56 -5.08
C GLU A 45 4.97 -3.98 -5.14
N PHE A 46 4.54 -4.84 -4.21
CA PHE A 46 5.09 -6.19 -4.02
C PHE A 46 5.05 -7.05 -5.30
N GLN A 47 4.11 -6.80 -6.20
CA GLN A 47 4.02 -7.50 -7.48
C GLN A 47 5.19 -7.18 -8.42
N GLU A 48 5.94 -6.09 -8.21
CA GLU A 48 7.08 -5.75 -9.06
C GLU A 48 8.21 -6.77 -8.97
N PHE A 49 8.33 -7.51 -7.88
CA PHE A 49 9.26 -8.65 -7.82
C PHE A 49 9.01 -9.68 -8.92
N PHE A 50 7.77 -9.82 -9.39
CA PHE A 50 7.45 -10.74 -10.49
C PHE A 50 8.18 -10.39 -11.79
N LYS A 51 8.40 -9.10 -12.05
CA LYS A 51 9.11 -8.61 -13.23
C LYS A 51 10.63 -8.68 -13.07
N VAL A 52 11.11 -8.37 -11.85
CA VAL A 52 12.54 -8.25 -11.59
C VAL A 52 13.18 -9.61 -11.33
N ASN A 53 12.60 -10.38 -10.44
CA ASN A 53 13.07 -11.73 -10.10
C ASN A 53 11.98 -12.54 -9.38
N LYS A 54 11.29 -13.35 -10.13
CA LYS A 54 10.20 -14.20 -9.61
C LYS A 54 10.65 -15.19 -8.53
N SER A 55 11.94 -15.56 -8.48
CA SER A 55 12.45 -16.48 -7.45
C SER A 55 12.36 -15.92 -6.04
N VAL A 56 12.21 -14.59 -5.89
CA VAL A 56 12.01 -13.92 -4.60
C VAL A 56 10.84 -14.53 -3.84
N TYR A 57 9.73 -14.86 -4.51
CA TYR A 57 8.57 -15.47 -3.85
C TYR A 57 8.84 -16.86 -3.28
N SER A 58 9.60 -17.68 -4.00
CA SER A 58 10.00 -19.01 -3.52
C SER A 58 11.00 -18.91 -2.35
N ASP A 59 11.91 -17.96 -2.42
CA ASP A 59 12.84 -17.69 -1.31
C ASP A 59 12.10 -17.18 -0.09
N MET A 60 11.16 -16.25 -0.25
CA MET A 60 10.32 -15.75 0.84
C MET A 60 9.46 -16.86 1.44
N GLN A 61 8.89 -17.74 0.61
CA GLN A 61 8.16 -18.91 1.07
C GLN A 61 9.00 -19.74 2.02
N ARG A 62 10.19 -20.15 1.56
CA ARG A 62 11.11 -20.97 2.34
C ARG A 62 11.50 -20.33 3.67
N ILE A 63 11.82 -19.04 3.64
CA ILE A 63 12.19 -18.26 4.83
C ILE A 63 11.00 -18.13 5.78
N TRP A 64 9.82 -17.82 5.26
CA TRP A 64 8.59 -17.71 6.04
C TRP A 64 8.27 -19.02 6.74
N ASP A 65 8.25 -20.13 6.01
CA ASP A 65 7.95 -21.45 6.55
C ASP A 65 8.95 -21.90 7.63
N MET A 66 10.18 -21.40 7.56
CA MET A 66 11.23 -21.70 8.55
C MET A 66 11.07 -20.90 9.87
N TYR A 67 10.60 -19.67 9.80
CA TYR A 67 10.66 -18.75 10.95
C TYR A 67 9.30 -18.28 11.48
N HIS A 68 8.20 -18.35 10.72
CA HIS A 68 6.93 -17.70 11.06
C HIS A 68 6.34 -18.11 12.42
N THR A 69 6.65 -19.31 12.91
CA THR A 69 6.15 -19.78 14.21
C THR A 69 6.91 -19.20 15.41
N LYS A 70 8.10 -18.64 15.18
CA LYS A 70 8.98 -18.06 16.22
C LYS A 70 9.14 -16.54 16.07
N ALA A 71 8.97 -16.05 14.87
CA ALA A 71 9.16 -14.65 14.52
C ALA A 71 7.96 -13.80 14.94
N HIS A 72 8.21 -12.65 15.54
CA HIS A 72 7.21 -11.64 15.87
C HIS A 72 7.19 -10.55 14.79
N ILE A 73 7.01 -10.97 13.52
CA ILE A 73 6.96 -10.07 12.38
C ILE A 73 5.53 -9.79 11.93
N ASN A 74 5.20 -8.52 11.75
CA ASN A 74 4.02 -8.08 11.05
C ASN A 74 4.42 -7.70 9.62
N LEU A 75 4.23 -8.61 8.67
CA LEU A 75 4.54 -8.39 7.27
C LEU A 75 3.31 -7.85 6.53
N ILE A 76 3.39 -6.62 6.08
CA ILE A 76 2.36 -5.97 5.28
C ILE A 76 2.90 -5.78 3.87
N VAL A 77 2.21 -6.33 2.89
CA VAL A 77 2.55 -6.15 1.48
C VAL A 77 1.38 -5.53 0.75
N CYS A 78 1.63 -4.52 -0.06
CA CYS A 78 0.61 -3.94 -0.92
C CYS A 78 1.02 -3.95 -2.38
N GLY A 79 0.06 -3.75 -3.25
CA GLY A 79 0.27 -3.69 -4.69
C GLY A 79 -0.95 -3.10 -5.39
N SER A 80 -0.69 -2.32 -6.42
CA SER A 80 -1.71 -1.61 -7.20
C SER A 80 -2.44 -2.53 -8.19
N ILE A 81 -1.86 -3.70 -8.55
CA ILE A 81 -2.43 -4.62 -9.52
C ILE A 81 -3.14 -5.77 -8.82
N PHE A 82 -4.46 -5.62 -8.59
CA PHE A 82 -5.28 -6.59 -7.87
C PHE A 82 -5.18 -8.03 -8.40
N SER A 83 -5.19 -8.22 -9.72
CA SER A 83 -5.09 -9.55 -10.33
C SER A 83 -3.74 -10.22 -10.03
N MET A 84 -2.64 -9.47 -10.01
CA MET A 84 -1.33 -10.01 -9.65
C MET A 84 -1.23 -10.35 -8.17
N MET A 85 -1.72 -9.48 -7.29
CA MET A 85 -1.76 -9.76 -5.84
C MET A 85 -2.64 -10.99 -5.54
N THR A 86 -3.78 -11.11 -6.22
CA THR A 86 -4.64 -12.30 -6.12
C THR A 86 -3.91 -13.55 -6.60
N LYS A 87 -3.19 -13.48 -7.72
CA LYS A 87 -2.39 -14.59 -8.22
C LYS A 87 -1.33 -15.01 -7.20
N ILE A 88 -0.51 -14.09 -6.71
CA ILE A 88 0.61 -14.37 -5.78
C ILE A 88 0.12 -15.09 -4.51
N PHE A 89 -1.03 -14.72 -3.96
CA PHE A 89 -1.49 -15.21 -2.66
C PHE A 89 -2.65 -16.21 -2.71
N LYS A 90 -3.42 -16.29 -3.80
CA LYS A 90 -4.62 -17.15 -3.90
C LYS A 90 -4.53 -18.23 -4.96
N ASP A 91 -3.53 -18.19 -5.86
CA ASP A 91 -3.30 -19.28 -6.81
C ASP A 91 -2.49 -20.38 -6.12
N LYS A 92 -3.04 -21.62 -6.15
CA LYS A 92 -2.40 -22.81 -5.55
C LYS A 92 -1.04 -23.16 -6.13
N LYS A 93 -0.73 -22.65 -7.31
CA LYS A 93 0.55 -22.89 -8.01
C LYS A 93 1.65 -21.91 -7.59
N GLU A 94 1.30 -20.84 -6.90
CA GLU A 94 2.27 -19.82 -6.53
C GLU A 94 2.87 -20.09 -5.12
N PRO A 95 4.15 -19.74 -4.91
CA PRO A 95 4.87 -20.08 -3.69
C PRO A 95 4.24 -19.52 -2.40
N LEU A 96 3.65 -18.31 -2.46
CA LEU A 96 3.07 -17.65 -1.30
C LEU A 96 1.58 -17.97 -1.09
N TYR A 97 1.06 -18.96 -1.82
CA TYR A 97 -0.32 -19.39 -1.64
C TYR A 97 -0.63 -19.72 -0.17
N ASN A 98 -1.75 -19.17 0.31
CA ASN A 98 -2.30 -19.42 1.65
C ASN A 98 -1.34 -19.08 2.83
N ARG A 99 -0.36 -18.18 2.62
CA ARG A 99 0.53 -17.70 3.69
C ARG A 99 0.13 -16.35 4.26
N GLN A 100 -0.90 -15.72 3.70
CA GLN A 100 -1.50 -14.51 4.25
C GLN A 100 -2.48 -14.86 5.37
N THR A 101 -2.44 -14.07 6.45
CA THR A 101 -3.44 -14.13 7.52
C THR A 101 -4.66 -13.26 7.21
N ARG A 102 -4.48 -12.21 6.41
CA ARG A 102 -5.54 -11.31 5.96
C ARG A 102 -5.25 -10.82 4.53
N PHE A 103 -6.30 -10.73 3.73
CA PHE A 103 -6.28 -10.12 2.42
C PHE A 103 -7.33 -8.99 2.40
N MET A 104 -6.87 -7.75 2.16
CA MET A 104 -7.74 -6.58 2.11
C MET A 104 -7.74 -5.99 0.71
N SER A 105 -8.93 -5.67 0.20
CA SER A 105 -9.11 -4.90 -1.02
C SER A 105 -9.64 -3.53 -0.63
N ILE A 106 -8.81 -2.51 -0.78
CA ILE A 106 -9.21 -1.13 -0.52
C ILE A 106 -10.14 -0.70 -1.65
N LYS A 107 -11.34 -0.27 -1.27
CA LYS A 107 -12.37 0.19 -2.19
C LYS A 107 -12.44 1.72 -2.20
N PRO A 108 -12.91 2.32 -3.30
CA PRO A 108 -13.29 3.72 -3.30
C PRO A 108 -14.30 4.03 -2.18
N PHE A 109 -14.31 5.27 -1.73
CA PHE A 109 -15.29 5.75 -0.76
C PHE A 109 -16.71 5.61 -1.30
N THR A 110 -17.61 5.12 -0.46
CA THR A 110 -19.03 5.08 -0.80
C THR A 110 -19.64 6.48 -0.75
N PRO A 111 -20.79 6.72 -1.40
CA PRO A 111 -21.52 7.99 -1.26
C PRO A 111 -21.81 8.38 0.21
N ALA A 112 -22.01 7.41 1.09
CA ALA A 112 -22.19 7.66 2.52
C ALA A 112 -20.94 8.31 3.15
N VAL A 113 -19.75 7.75 2.90
CA VAL A 113 -18.49 8.33 3.38
C VAL A 113 -18.23 9.70 2.77
N LEU A 114 -18.50 9.88 1.48
CA LEU A 114 -18.36 11.19 0.84
C LEU A 114 -19.30 12.23 1.44
N LYS A 115 -20.51 11.82 1.87
CA LYS A 115 -21.44 12.69 2.58
C LYS A 115 -20.90 13.14 3.93
N GLU A 116 -20.26 12.26 4.68
CA GLU A 116 -19.60 12.59 5.95
C GLU A 116 -18.44 13.58 5.72
N ILE A 117 -17.59 13.32 4.72
CA ILE A 117 -16.51 14.23 4.35
C ILE A 117 -17.06 15.62 3.95
N MET A 118 -18.11 15.65 3.13
CA MET A 118 -18.70 16.93 2.72
C MET A 118 -19.31 17.68 3.90
N ALA A 119 -19.95 17.00 4.83
CA ALA A 119 -20.51 17.62 6.03
C ALA A 119 -19.43 18.26 6.93
N GLU A 120 -18.23 17.67 6.98
CA GLU A 120 -17.11 18.18 7.74
C GLU A 120 -16.46 19.43 7.07
N TYR A 121 -16.20 19.33 5.75
CA TYR A 121 -15.42 20.36 5.04
C TYR A 121 -16.27 21.47 4.38
N ASN A 122 -17.55 21.23 4.17
CA ASN A 122 -18.52 22.20 3.67
C ASN A 122 -19.92 21.90 4.22
N PRO A 123 -20.25 22.27 5.46
CA PRO A 123 -21.54 21.97 6.08
C PRO A 123 -22.78 22.42 5.29
N ASN A 124 -22.62 23.37 4.37
CA ASN A 124 -23.68 23.90 3.52
C ASN A 124 -23.69 23.31 2.10
N TYR A 125 -23.03 22.16 1.89
CA TYR A 125 -23.01 21.50 0.60
C TYR A 125 -24.42 21.12 0.14
N THR A 126 -24.62 21.14 -1.18
CA THR A 126 -25.87 20.73 -1.81
C THR A 126 -25.77 19.27 -2.28
N ALA A 127 -26.93 18.68 -2.62
CA ALA A 127 -26.97 17.36 -3.26
C ALA A 127 -26.20 17.34 -4.60
N GLU A 128 -26.21 18.47 -5.32
CA GLU A 128 -25.47 18.64 -6.57
C GLU A 128 -23.95 18.66 -6.34
N ASP A 129 -23.46 19.28 -5.25
CA ASP A 129 -22.05 19.28 -4.88
C ASP A 129 -21.58 17.86 -4.54
N LEU A 130 -22.36 17.10 -3.79
CA LEU A 130 -22.06 15.71 -3.45
C LEU A 130 -22.02 14.82 -4.69
N LEU A 131 -23.00 14.98 -5.59
CA LEU A 131 -23.04 14.25 -6.85
C LEU A 131 -21.83 14.60 -7.74
N ALA A 132 -21.45 15.87 -7.80
CA ALA A 132 -20.28 16.32 -8.54
C ALA A 132 -18.99 15.70 -7.96
N LEU A 133 -18.82 15.72 -6.63
CA LEU A 133 -17.67 15.08 -5.97
C LEU A 133 -17.57 13.61 -6.35
N TYR A 134 -18.66 12.85 -6.23
CA TYR A 134 -18.68 11.45 -6.60
C TYR A 134 -18.39 11.23 -8.09
N SER A 135 -19.02 12.03 -8.97
CA SER A 135 -18.85 11.89 -10.43
C SER A 135 -17.42 12.18 -10.89
N PHE A 136 -16.75 13.17 -10.29
CA PHE A 136 -15.39 13.55 -10.66
C PHE A 136 -14.32 12.65 -10.05
N THR A 137 -14.57 12.08 -8.86
CA THR A 137 -13.56 11.31 -8.14
C THR A 137 -13.79 9.80 -8.20
N GLY A 138 -15.01 9.34 -8.54
CA GLY A 138 -15.39 7.94 -8.40
C GLY A 138 -15.25 7.41 -6.96
N GLY A 139 -15.13 8.31 -5.97
CA GLY A 139 -14.84 7.96 -4.59
C GLY A 139 -13.37 7.58 -4.33
N VAL A 140 -12.48 7.75 -5.30
CA VAL A 140 -11.05 7.46 -5.10
C VAL A 140 -10.47 8.45 -4.08
N ALA A 141 -9.98 7.93 -2.95
CA ALA A 141 -9.55 8.71 -1.79
C ALA A 141 -8.57 9.83 -2.17
N LYS A 142 -7.61 9.55 -3.06
CA LYS A 142 -6.63 10.54 -3.51
C LYS A 142 -7.27 11.74 -4.22
N TYR A 143 -8.22 11.50 -5.10
CA TYR A 143 -8.91 12.58 -5.82
C TYR A 143 -9.85 13.38 -4.90
N VAL A 144 -10.52 12.69 -3.97
CA VAL A 144 -11.33 13.35 -2.94
C VAL A 144 -10.45 14.27 -2.10
N GLN A 145 -9.32 13.78 -1.61
CA GLN A 145 -8.34 14.55 -0.85
C GLN A 145 -7.89 15.80 -1.61
N LEU A 146 -7.48 15.66 -2.87
CA LEU A 146 -6.99 16.79 -3.67
C LEU A 146 -8.02 17.92 -3.81
N LEU A 147 -9.31 17.57 -3.99
CA LEU A 147 -10.37 18.57 -4.08
C LEU A 147 -10.66 19.24 -2.73
N VAL A 148 -10.68 18.44 -1.66
CA VAL A 148 -10.93 18.93 -0.29
C VAL A 148 -9.78 19.83 0.18
N ASP A 149 -8.53 19.42 0.02
CA ASP A 149 -7.34 20.20 0.39
C ASP A 149 -7.27 21.54 -0.39
N ALA A 150 -7.76 21.55 -1.62
CA ALA A 150 -7.89 22.77 -2.43
C ALA A 150 -9.08 23.66 -2.04
N GLY A 151 -9.92 23.27 -1.07
CA GLY A 151 -11.16 23.97 -0.73
C GLY A 151 -12.22 23.94 -1.86
N ALA A 152 -12.06 23.00 -2.81
CA ALA A 152 -12.93 22.84 -3.95
C ALA A 152 -14.11 21.90 -3.60
N THR A 153 -14.98 22.38 -2.70
CA THR A 153 -16.10 21.61 -2.13
C THR A 153 -17.47 21.96 -2.72
N THR A 154 -17.51 22.77 -3.75
CA THR A 154 -18.74 23.02 -4.56
C THR A 154 -18.51 22.59 -6.00
N LYS A 155 -19.56 22.21 -6.70
CA LYS A 155 -19.50 21.79 -8.11
C LYS A 155 -18.67 22.74 -8.97
N THR A 156 -18.95 24.04 -8.85
CA THR A 156 -18.24 25.08 -9.63
C THR A 156 -16.75 25.13 -9.28
N LYS A 157 -16.40 25.07 -7.98
CA LYS A 157 -14.99 25.08 -7.55
C LYS A 157 -14.27 23.80 -7.99
N MET A 158 -14.92 22.65 -7.88
CA MET A 158 -14.36 21.37 -8.34
C MET A 158 -14.07 21.42 -9.84
N LEU A 159 -15.05 21.85 -10.65
CA LEU A 159 -14.88 21.96 -12.09
C LEU A 159 -13.71 22.90 -12.43
N ASN A 160 -13.68 24.10 -11.83
CA ASN A 160 -12.60 25.05 -12.05
C ASN A 160 -11.22 24.51 -11.61
N HIS A 161 -11.17 23.67 -10.58
CA HIS A 161 -9.93 23.06 -10.15
C HIS A 161 -9.45 21.96 -11.11
N ILE A 162 -10.37 21.16 -11.64
CA ILE A 162 -10.06 20.02 -12.53
C ILE A 162 -9.58 20.51 -13.91
N ILE A 163 -10.18 21.56 -14.46
CA ILE A 163 -9.86 22.05 -15.82
C ILE A 163 -8.62 22.97 -15.87
N LYS A 164 -7.94 23.22 -14.78
CA LYS A 164 -6.67 23.96 -14.80
C LYS A 164 -5.61 23.20 -15.57
N ALA A 165 -4.78 23.92 -16.34
CA ALA A 165 -3.75 23.33 -17.19
C ALA A 165 -2.78 22.39 -16.47
N ASP A 166 -2.49 22.64 -15.19
CA ASP A 166 -1.59 21.84 -14.35
C ASP A 166 -2.35 20.88 -13.41
N SER A 167 -3.60 20.54 -13.74
CA SER A 167 -4.41 19.68 -12.89
C SER A 167 -3.94 18.23 -12.95
N VAL A 168 -3.85 17.58 -11.78
CA VAL A 168 -3.57 16.13 -11.67
C VAL A 168 -4.73 15.26 -12.19
N PHE A 169 -5.87 15.88 -12.55
CA PHE A 169 -7.04 15.21 -13.11
C PHE A 169 -7.01 15.12 -14.65
N LEU A 170 -6.11 15.83 -15.32
CA LEU A 170 -5.89 15.82 -16.75
C LEU A 170 -4.61 15.10 -17.09
#